data_4827161c19836e2ccd669e246dd41a21
#
_entry.id   4827161c19836e2ccd669e246dd41a21
#
_cell.length_a   1.000
_cell.length_b   1.000
_cell.length_c   1.000
_cell.angle_alpha   90.00
_cell.angle_beta   90.00
_cell.angle_gamma   90.00
#
_symmetry.space_group_name_H-M   'P 1'
#
loop_
_entity.id
_entity.type
_entity.pdbx_description
1 polymer ?
#
loop_
_entity_poly.entity_id
_entity_poly.type
_entity_poly.pdbx_seq_one_letter_code
_entity_poly.pdbx_strand_id
1 'polypeptide(L)'
;MDNLWLRANEIAFAAEEMTEPHGNTPSWQRFADIQGKTITKVTYMLADQDDISIETDLYCKELLGEEYSITTDESVTYQKDGTAINITYTTPDDSDYSVEAVAAGRTAVEDGLYSVEDNVITLSGDLKPGSYTVTFSDDKYASKKSSTLVESGLEEGSVSIENNAVVIEDNEQGLTGADYAAQVTSVVVNGEPVKAKGIASILFNEDGSINMDAEIEGQDGNVKVFDGSDSYEIELEATGYPSVKGTVTAQ
;
A
#
# COMPACT_ATOMS: atom_id res chain seq x y z
N MET A 1 27.82 16.46 -9.37
CA MET A 1 27.35 15.62 -8.25
C MET A 1 25.93 15.11 -8.46
N ASP A 2 25.38 15.29 -9.62
CA ASP A 2 23.95 15.09 -9.82
C ASP A 2 23.51 13.68 -10.17
N ASN A 3 24.43 12.73 -10.23
CA ASN A 3 24.11 11.41 -10.78
C ASN A 3 24.36 10.23 -9.88
N LEU A 4 24.45 10.48 -8.59
CA LEU A 4 24.87 9.46 -7.73
C LEU A 4 23.89 8.40 -7.55
N TRP A 5 22.95 8.19 -8.13
CA TRP A 5 22.36 7.57 -7.30
C TRP A 5 21.24 6.74 -7.49
N LEU A 6 20.96 6.47 -8.61
CA LEU A 6 19.64 5.92 -8.88
C LEU A 6 19.55 4.42 -9.07
N ARG A 7 20.64 3.75 -9.38
CA ARG A 7 20.59 2.32 -9.71
C ARG A 7 21.88 1.62 -9.31
N ALA A 8 21.78 0.34 -8.96
CA ALA A 8 22.93 -0.49 -8.64
C ALA A 8 24.02 -0.46 -9.73
N ASN A 9 23.63 -0.37 -11.00
CA ASN A 9 24.53 -0.25 -12.13
C ASN A 9 25.28 1.09 -12.15
N GLU A 10 24.65 2.18 -11.75
CA GLU A 10 25.26 3.50 -11.70
C GLU A 10 26.24 3.62 -10.54
N ILE A 11 25.94 2.95 -9.43
CA ILE A 11 26.87 2.88 -8.29
C ILE A 11 28.10 2.04 -8.63
N ALA A 12 27.93 0.94 -9.35
CA ALA A 12 29.03 0.15 -9.85
C ALA A 12 29.91 0.96 -10.83
N PHE A 13 29.30 1.73 -11.71
CA PHE A 13 30.00 2.60 -12.67
C PHE A 13 30.76 3.72 -11.95
N ALA A 14 30.16 4.34 -10.97
CA ALA A 14 30.81 5.38 -10.18
C ALA A 14 31.96 4.82 -9.34
N ALA A 15 31.82 3.61 -8.80
CA ALA A 15 32.91 2.91 -8.12
C ALA A 15 34.07 2.59 -9.06
N GLU A 16 33.78 2.31 -10.33
CA GLU A 16 34.77 2.07 -11.36
C GLU A 16 35.57 3.32 -11.71
N GLU A 17 34.90 4.43 -11.94
CA GLU A 17 35.58 5.73 -12.22
C GLU A 17 36.40 6.24 -11.04
N MET A 18 35.96 5.96 -9.82
CA MET A 18 36.63 6.42 -8.59
C MET A 18 37.83 5.56 -8.18
N THR A 19 37.93 4.33 -8.65
CA THR A 19 39.02 3.42 -8.25
C THR A 19 40.19 3.39 -9.20
N GLU A 20 40.00 3.73 -10.45
CA GLU A 20 41.05 3.76 -11.46
C GLU A 20 42.21 4.74 -11.12
N PRO A 21 41.96 5.96 -10.64
CA PRO A 21 43.07 6.90 -10.32
C PRO A 21 43.86 6.53 -9.07
N HIS A 22 43.34 5.68 -8.20
CA HIS A 22 43.92 5.41 -6.89
C HIS A 22 44.44 3.96 -6.70
N GLY A 23 44.30 3.11 -7.68
CA GLY A 23 45.11 1.92 -7.89
C GLY A 23 45.04 0.75 -6.91
N ASN A 24 44.18 0.75 -5.89
CA ASN A 24 44.28 -0.23 -4.81
C ASN A 24 43.25 -1.37 -4.83
N THR A 25 42.17 -1.27 -5.56
CA THR A 25 41.21 -2.38 -5.73
C THR A 25 40.52 -2.26 -7.08
N PRO A 26 40.54 -3.30 -7.92
CA PRO A 26 39.87 -3.26 -9.19
C PRO A 26 38.35 -3.02 -9.02
N SER A 27 37.80 -2.12 -9.81
CA SER A 27 36.39 -1.75 -9.81
C SER A 27 35.44 -2.93 -9.97
N TRP A 28 35.82 -3.89 -10.80
CA TRP A 28 35.03 -5.12 -11.01
C TRP A 28 34.89 -5.97 -9.75
N GLN A 29 35.85 -5.94 -8.85
CA GLN A 29 35.80 -6.72 -7.61
C GLN A 29 34.79 -6.10 -6.63
N ARG A 30 34.71 -4.77 -6.56
CA ARG A 30 33.69 -4.08 -5.77
C ARG A 30 32.28 -4.28 -6.34
N PHE A 31 32.16 -4.34 -7.65
CA PHE A 31 30.90 -4.67 -8.30
C PHE A 31 30.42 -6.09 -7.95
N ALA A 32 31.34 -7.05 -7.96
CA ALA A 32 31.01 -8.43 -7.56
C ALA A 32 30.54 -8.50 -6.10
N ASP A 33 31.15 -7.70 -5.22
CA ASP A 33 30.82 -7.70 -3.78
C ASP A 33 29.41 -7.17 -3.48
N ILE A 34 28.84 -6.32 -4.35
CA ILE A 34 27.47 -5.78 -4.20
C ILE A 34 26.45 -6.49 -5.07
N GLN A 35 26.90 -7.37 -5.96
CA GLN A 35 26.00 -8.12 -6.82
C GLN A 35 25.08 -9.04 -5.99
N GLY A 36 23.79 -8.95 -6.22
CA GLY A 36 22.80 -9.70 -5.45
C GLY A 36 22.42 -9.07 -4.11
N LYS A 37 22.87 -7.83 -3.85
CA LYS A 37 22.54 -7.08 -2.63
C LYS A 37 21.67 -5.88 -2.93
N THR A 38 20.84 -5.50 -1.98
CA THR A 38 20.08 -4.23 -2.03
C THR A 38 20.88 -3.15 -1.32
N ILE A 39 21.17 -2.05 -2.02
CA ILE A 39 21.84 -0.90 -1.43
C ILE A 39 20.82 -0.12 -0.63
N THR A 40 20.98 -0.06 0.68
CA THR A 40 20.07 0.63 1.59
C THR A 40 20.55 2.03 1.96
N LYS A 41 21.87 2.26 1.90
CA LYS A 41 22.46 3.55 2.21
C LYS A 41 23.80 3.72 1.48
N VAL A 42 24.03 4.90 0.95
CA VAL A 42 25.34 5.34 0.45
C VAL A 42 25.72 6.58 1.25
N THR A 43 26.86 6.51 1.93
CA THR A 43 27.44 7.66 2.63
C THR A 43 28.78 7.96 2.00
N TYR A 44 29.02 9.22 1.69
CA TYR A 44 30.33 9.69 1.23
C TYR A 44 30.71 10.94 2.00
N MET A 45 32.00 11.05 2.29
CA MET A 45 32.58 12.22 2.90
C MET A 45 33.58 12.84 1.93
N LEU A 46 33.54 14.15 1.84
CA LEU A 46 34.57 14.92 1.16
C LEU A 46 35.62 15.29 2.22
N ALA A 47 36.80 14.79 2.08
CA ALA A 47 37.90 15.22 2.92
C ALA A 47 38.40 16.62 2.49
N ASP A 48 39.07 17.27 3.45
CA ASP A 48 39.42 18.68 3.39
C ASP A 48 40.22 19.09 2.11
N GLN A 49 40.17 20.36 1.80
CA GLN A 49 40.43 20.91 0.47
C GLN A 49 41.82 20.67 -0.15
N ASP A 50 42.78 20.17 0.60
CA ASP A 50 44.14 19.90 0.13
C ASP A 50 44.41 18.44 -0.26
N ASP A 51 43.50 17.52 0.09
CA ASP A 51 43.60 16.11 -0.28
C ASP A 51 42.15 15.57 -0.50
N ILE A 52 41.71 15.57 -1.75
CA ILE A 52 40.35 15.08 -2.08
C ILE A 52 40.38 13.57 -2.03
N SER A 53 40.16 13.01 -0.87
CA SER A 53 39.78 11.62 -0.74
C SER A 53 38.26 11.55 -0.59
N ILE A 54 37.60 10.71 -1.39
CA ILE A 54 36.19 10.42 -1.24
C ILE A 54 36.10 9.03 -0.62
N GLU A 55 35.70 8.97 0.63
CA GLU A 55 35.32 7.69 1.26
C GLU A 55 33.84 7.45 1.04
N THR A 56 33.51 6.32 0.47
CA THR A 56 32.13 5.90 0.24
C THR A 56 31.87 4.63 1.04
N ASP A 57 31.01 4.73 2.03
CA ASP A 57 30.48 3.57 2.74
C ASP A 57 29.23 3.07 2.02
N LEU A 58 29.30 1.84 1.52
CA LEU A 58 28.17 1.16 0.92
C LEU A 58 27.59 0.18 1.93
N TYR A 59 26.38 0.46 2.38
CA TYR A 59 25.60 -0.45 3.17
C TYR A 59 24.67 -1.25 2.27
N CYS A 60 24.91 -2.54 2.19
CA CYS A 60 24.14 -3.45 1.38
C CYS A 60 23.49 -4.50 2.25
N LYS A 61 22.22 -4.80 1.99
CA LYS A 61 21.56 -5.99 2.54
C LYS A 61 21.48 -7.06 1.47
N GLU A 62 21.63 -8.30 1.88
CA GLU A 62 21.49 -9.43 0.97
C GLU A 62 20.05 -9.54 0.47
N LEU A 63 19.89 -9.86 -0.80
CA LEU A 63 18.57 -10.19 -1.32
C LEU A 63 18.19 -11.58 -0.85
N LEU A 64 16.98 -11.70 -0.37
CA LEU A 64 16.40 -13.00 -0.07
C LEU A 64 16.17 -13.74 -1.39
N GLY A 65 16.60 -15.00 -1.49
CA GLY A 65 16.37 -15.83 -2.66
C GLY A 65 14.88 -16.00 -2.98
N GLU A 66 14.55 -16.41 -4.21
CA GLU A 66 13.16 -16.60 -4.62
C GLU A 66 12.45 -17.73 -3.84
N GLU A 67 13.22 -18.68 -3.36
CA GLU A 67 12.73 -19.76 -2.50
C GLU A 67 12.34 -19.29 -1.09
N TYR A 68 12.76 -18.11 -0.70
CA TYR A 68 12.44 -17.51 0.59
C TYR A 68 11.40 -16.42 0.42
N SER A 69 10.22 -16.66 0.87
CA SER A 69 9.14 -15.67 0.89
C SER A 69 8.65 -15.44 2.31
N ILE A 70 8.29 -14.20 2.61
CA ILE A 70 7.47 -13.89 3.76
C ILE A 70 6.04 -13.85 3.26
N THR A 71 5.18 -14.65 3.88
CA THR A 71 3.77 -14.70 3.52
C THR A 71 2.92 -14.34 4.73
N THR A 72 1.83 -13.63 4.47
CA THR A 72 0.75 -13.41 5.41
C THR A 72 -0.48 -14.18 4.94
N ASP A 73 -1.49 -14.32 5.79
CA ASP A 73 -2.80 -14.81 5.35
C ASP A 73 -3.27 -13.99 4.13
N GLU A 74 -3.79 -14.65 3.10
CA GLU A 74 -4.29 -13.98 1.89
C GLU A 74 -5.49 -13.10 2.23
N SER A 75 -6.41 -13.64 3.04
CA SER A 75 -7.53 -12.88 3.59
C SER A 75 -7.87 -13.32 5.01
N VAL A 76 -8.47 -12.40 5.76
CA VAL A 76 -9.04 -12.62 7.09
C VAL A 76 -10.36 -11.88 7.19
N THR A 77 -11.28 -12.41 8.01
CA THR A 77 -12.59 -11.78 8.19
C THR A 77 -12.54 -10.73 9.31
N TYR A 78 -13.06 -9.54 9.02
CA TYR A 78 -13.24 -8.46 9.98
C TYR A 78 -14.14 -8.90 11.13
N GLN A 79 -13.78 -8.47 12.32
CA GLN A 79 -14.55 -8.75 13.53
C GLN A 79 -14.82 -7.46 14.30
N LYS A 80 -16.06 -7.28 14.67
CA LYS A 80 -16.54 -6.11 15.41
C LYS A 80 -16.06 -6.09 16.84
N ASP A 81 -15.85 -4.87 17.35
CA ASP A 81 -15.83 -4.53 18.78
C ASP A 81 -14.92 -5.38 19.68
N GLY A 82 -13.63 -5.04 19.70
CA GLY A 82 -12.69 -5.61 20.67
C GLY A 82 -12.22 -7.02 20.35
N THR A 83 -12.75 -7.64 19.29
CA THR A 83 -12.19 -8.85 18.74
C THR A 83 -11.10 -8.46 17.74
N ALA A 84 -9.90 -8.88 18.03
CA ALA A 84 -8.75 -8.53 17.20
C ALA A 84 -8.79 -9.23 15.84
N ILE A 85 -8.44 -8.51 14.79
CA ILE A 85 -8.17 -9.11 13.48
C ILE A 85 -6.76 -9.72 13.57
N ASN A 86 -6.67 -11.04 13.41
CA ASN A 86 -5.39 -11.74 13.48
C ASN A 86 -4.88 -12.07 12.10
N ILE A 87 -3.68 -11.59 11.77
CA ILE A 87 -2.95 -11.90 10.54
C ILE A 87 -1.76 -12.76 10.90
N THR A 88 -1.75 -14.01 10.46
CA THR A 88 -0.60 -14.91 10.65
C THR A 88 0.41 -14.69 9.54
N TYR A 89 1.69 -14.75 9.89
CA TYR A 89 2.77 -14.68 8.90
C TYR A 89 3.81 -15.77 9.12
N THR A 90 4.56 -16.06 8.06
CA THR A 90 5.69 -16.98 8.09
C THR A 90 6.94 -16.31 7.56
N THR A 91 8.06 -16.58 8.21
CA THR A 91 9.39 -16.12 7.78
C THR A 91 10.30 -17.32 7.48
N PRO A 92 11.35 -17.14 6.66
CA PRO A 92 12.36 -18.19 6.47
C PRO A 92 13.07 -18.55 7.76
N ASP A 93 13.37 -19.84 7.94
CA ASP A 93 13.99 -20.39 9.17
C ASP A 93 15.34 -19.75 9.54
N ASP A 94 16.10 -19.29 8.54
CA ASP A 94 17.44 -18.69 8.74
C ASP A 94 17.40 -17.14 8.77
N SER A 95 16.24 -16.54 9.01
CA SER A 95 16.06 -15.09 9.05
C SER A 95 15.53 -14.61 10.38
N ASP A 96 15.88 -13.36 10.74
CA ASP A 96 15.40 -12.66 11.93
C ASP A 96 14.39 -11.56 11.57
N TYR A 97 13.57 -11.79 10.53
CA TYR A 97 12.55 -10.82 10.13
C TYR A 97 11.56 -10.55 11.24
N SER A 98 11.34 -9.28 11.48
CA SER A 98 10.33 -8.76 12.40
C SER A 98 9.40 -7.79 11.68
N VAL A 99 8.20 -7.59 12.22
CA VAL A 99 7.26 -6.58 11.72
C VAL A 99 7.80 -5.20 12.05
N GLU A 100 8.07 -4.42 11.01
CA GLU A 100 8.53 -3.03 11.11
C GLU A 100 7.36 -2.05 11.11
N ALA A 101 6.37 -2.29 10.25
CA ALA A 101 5.20 -1.41 10.12
C ALA A 101 4.00 -2.15 9.52
N VAL A 102 2.82 -1.67 9.86
CA VAL A 102 1.55 -2.07 9.25
C VAL A 102 0.90 -0.85 8.63
N ALA A 103 0.30 -0.99 7.45
CA ALA A 103 -0.44 0.08 6.80
C ALA A 103 -1.80 -0.43 6.32
N ALA A 104 -2.86 0.35 6.56
CA ALA A 104 -4.19 0.17 5.99
C ALA A 104 -4.28 0.99 4.70
N GLY A 105 -4.30 0.33 3.56
CA GLY A 105 -4.18 0.98 2.27
C GLY A 105 -2.87 1.78 2.16
N ARG A 106 -2.98 3.11 2.22
CA ARG A 106 -1.82 4.03 2.17
C ARG A 106 -1.51 4.70 3.50
N THR A 107 -2.30 4.46 4.52
CA THR A 107 -2.19 5.09 5.83
C THR A 107 -1.49 4.14 6.79
N ALA A 108 -0.44 4.62 7.45
CA ALA A 108 0.22 3.84 8.49
C ALA A 108 -0.75 3.59 9.65
N VAL A 109 -0.78 2.36 10.13
CA VAL A 109 -1.45 2.00 11.38
C VAL A 109 -0.55 2.46 12.53
N GLU A 110 -1.12 3.22 13.46
CA GLU A 110 -0.36 3.75 14.60
C GLU A 110 0.14 2.62 15.52
N ASP A 111 1.31 2.84 16.11
CA ASP A 111 1.85 1.96 17.14
C ASP A 111 0.85 1.89 18.31
N GLY A 112 0.45 0.69 18.68
CA GLY A 112 -0.57 0.48 19.72
C GLY A 112 -1.96 0.13 19.18
N LEU A 113 -2.20 0.28 17.86
CA LEU A 113 -3.35 -0.32 17.18
C LEU A 113 -3.03 -1.70 16.61
N TYR A 114 -1.81 -2.18 16.78
CA TYR A 114 -1.45 -3.56 16.51
C TYR A 114 -0.42 -4.06 17.53
N SER A 115 -0.38 -5.36 17.72
CA SER A 115 0.66 -6.06 18.47
C SER A 115 1.12 -7.29 17.69
N VAL A 116 2.33 -7.75 17.98
CA VAL A 116 2.92 -8.93 17.33
C VAL A 116 3.35 -9.92 18.39
N GLU A 117 2.83 -11.13 18.34
CA GLU A 117 3.18 -12.22 19.24
C GLU A 117 3.08 -13.55 18.47
N ASP A 118 4.07 -14.42 18.62
CA ASP A 118 4.08 -15.77 18.01
C ASP A 118 3.75 -15.79 16.50
N ASN A 119 4.33 -14.86 15.72
CA ASN A 119 4.06 -14.69 14.29
C ASN A 119 2.60 -14.36 13.95
N VAL A 120 1.88 -13.78 14.88
CA VAL A 120 0.54 -13.26 14.69
C VAL A 120 0.55 -11.76 14.90
N ILE A 121 0.06 -11.02 13.92
CA ILE A 121 -0.20 -9.59 14.02
C ILE A 121 -1.66 -9.43 14.43
N THR A 122 -1.88 -8.90 15.60
CA THR A 122 -3.21 -8.62 16.11
C THR A 122 -3.51 -7.14 15.91
N LEU A 123 -4.45 -6.84 15.02
CA LEU A 123 -4.95 -5.49 14.79
C LEU A 123 -6.07 -5.18 15.77
N SER A 124 -6.10 -3.99 16.33
CA SER A 124 -7.09 -3.57 17.33
C SER A 124 -7.56 -2.14 17.08
N GLY A 125 -8.56 -1.70 17.83
CA GLY A 125 -9.11 -0.36 17.67
C GLY A 125 -10.18 -0.27 16.58
N ASP A 126 -10.35 0.92 16.01
CA ASP A 126 -11.37 1.23 14.99
C ASP A 126 -10.89 0.98 13.55
N LEU A 127 -10.13 -0.10 13.36
CA LEU A 127 -9.67 -0.53 12.04
C LEU A 127 -10.82 -1.18 11.27
N LYS A 128 -10.85 -0.95 9.96
CA LYS A 128 -11.97 -1.34 9.08
C LYS A 128 -11.54 -2.35 8.02
N PRO A 129 -12.47 -3.05 7.36
CA PRO A 129 -12.15 -3.88 6.19
C PRO A 129 -11.36 -3.13 5.13
N GLY A 130 -10.53 -3.83 4.38
CA GLY A 130 -9.68 -3.26 3.36
C GLY A 130 -8.35 -4.01 3.19
N SER A 131 -7.44 -3.46 2.40
CA SER A 131 -6.12 -4.05 2.19
C SER A 131 -5.13 -3.57 3.24
N TYR A 132 -4.49 -4.50 3.93
CA TYR A 132 -3.41 -4.24 4.88
C TYR A 132 -2.09 -4.71 4.31
N THR A 133 -1.07 -3.87 4.42
CA THR A 133 0.30 -4.21 4.01
C THR A 133 1.19 -4.22 5.23
N VAL A 134 1.87 -5.34 5.43
CA VAL A 134 2.86 -5.51 6.49
C VAL A 134 4.24 -5.36 5.88
N THR A 135 5.06 -4.52 6.48
CA THR A 135 6.48 -4.37 6.14
C THR A 135 7.30 -5.11 7.18
N PHE A 136 8.18 -5.96 6.71
CA PHE A 136 9.11 -6.75 7.53
C PHE A 136 10.52 -6.25 7.32
N SER A 137 11.29 -6.17 8.39
CA SER A 137 12.70 -5.82 8.37
C SER A 137 13.56 -6.91 9.01
N ASP A 138 14.78 -6.99 8.56
CA ASP A 138 15.83 -7.90 9.04
C ASP A 138 17.17 -7.17 8.98
N ASP A 139 18.10 -7.48 9.87
CA ASP A 139 19.39 -6.81 9.88
C ASP A 139 20.29 -7.22 8.70
N LYS A 140 20.14 -8.46 8.23
CA LYS A 140 20.96 -9.05 7.16
C LYS A 140 20.30 -8.90 5.80
N TYR A 141 18.98 -9.10 5.70
CA TYR A 141 18.26 -9.16 4.44
C TYR A 141 17.46 -7.88 4.16
N ALA A 142 17.18 -7.65 2.89
CA ALA A 142 16.36 -6.52 2.45
C ALA A 142 14.93 -6.61 2.99
N SER A 143 14.34 -5.47 3.32
CA SER A 143 12.94 -5.41 3.78
C SER A 143 11.97 -6.04 2.77
N LYS A 144 10.96 -6.70 3.27
CA LYS A 144 9.91 -7.37 2.50
C LYS A 144 8.55 -6.79 2.84
N LYS A 145 7.61 -6.95 1.92
CA LYS A 145 6.22 -6.58 2.15
C LYS A 145 5.32 -7.73 1.78
N SER A 146 4.29 -7.94 2.57
CA SER A 146 3.20 -8.83 2.27
C SER A 146 1.87 -8.12 2.51
N SER A 147 0.81 -8.55 1.84
CA SER A 147 -0.49 -7.91 1.96
C SER A 147 -1.55 -8.94 2.28
N THR A 148 -2.47 -8.55 3.16
CA THR A 148 -3.63 -9.33 3.59
C THR A 148 -4.89 -8.52 3.28
N LEU A 149 -5.91 -9.17 2.74
CA LEU A 149 -7.24 -8.60 2.60
C LEU A 149 -8.03 -8.84 3.88
N VAL A 150 -8.50 -7.78 4.51
CA VAL A 150 -9.49 -7.87 5.59
C VAL A 150 -10.87 -7.73 4.98
N GLU A 151 -11.60 -8.84 4.91
CA GLU A 151 -12.94 -8.91 4.33
C GLU A 151 -13.98 -8.51 5.37
N SER A 152 -15.03 -7.81 4.96
CA SER A 152 -16.08 -7.32 5.84
C SER A 152 -16.89 -8.43 6.53
N GLY A 153 -16.89 -9.63 5.97
CA GLY A 153 -17.76 -10.72 6.41
C GLY A 153 -19.24 -10.49 6.11
N LEU A 154 -19.55 -9.47 5.31
CA LEU A 154 -20.90 -9.20 4.85
C LEU A 154 -21.31 -10.16 3.72
N GLU A 155 -22.55 -10.60 3.71
CA GLU A 155 -23.08 -11.42 2.63
C GLU A 155 -23.37 -10.59 1.37
N GLU A 156 -23.35 -11.25 0.20
CA GLU A 156 -23.78 -10.61 -1.04
C GLU A 156 -25.24 -10.15 -0.93
N GLY A 157 -25.50 -8.88 -1.28
CA GLY A 157 -26.83 -8.26 -1.20
C GLY A 157 -27.15 -7.58 0.14
N SER A 158 -26.26 -7.65 1.15
CA SER A 158 -26.42 -6.89 2.40
C SER A 158 -26.06 -5.41 2.26
N VAL A 159 -25.48 -5.03 1.13
CA VAL A 159 -25.15 -3.64 0.78
C VAL A 159 -26.11 -3.17 -0.31
N SER A 160 -26.74 -2.04 -0.10
CA SER A 160 -27.66 -1.41 -1.05
C SER A 160 -27.33 0.05 -1.30
N ILE A 161 -27.96 0.64 -2.31
CA ILE A 161 -27.92 2.08 -2.55
C ILE A 161 -29.34 2.63 -2.38
N GLU A 162 -29.53 3.46 -1.37
CA GLU A 162 -30.81 4.05 -1.01
C GLU A 162 -30.65 5.55 -0.78
N ASN A 163 -31.57 6.34 -1.34
CA ASN A 163 -31.57 7.81 -1.21
C ASN A 163 -30.19 8.44 -1.51
N ASN A 164 -29.53 7.97 -2.55
CA ASN A 164 -28.19 8.40 -2.96
C ASN A 164 -27.10 8.14 -1.89
N ALA A 165 -27.25 7.11 -1.10
CA ALA A 165 -26.24 6.70 -0.12
C ALA A 165 -26.03 5.18 -0.13
N VAL A 166 -24.85 4.73 0.21
CA VAL A 166 -24.60 3.32 0.47
C VAL A 166 -25.15 2.99 1.84
N VAL A 167 -25.97 1.94 1.90
CA VAL A 167 -26.60 1.43 3.13
C VAL A 167 -26.14 0.00 3.36
N ILE A 168 -25.76 -0.30 4.59
CA ILE A 168 -25.44 -1.66 5.06
C ILE A 168 -26.46 -2.01 6.12
N GLU A 169 -27.39 -2.90 5.78
CA GLU A 169 -28.45 -3.31 6.69
C GLU A 169 -28.05 -4.52 7.54
N ASP A 170 -28.61 -4.59 8.74
CA ASP A 170 -28.58 -5.75 9.66
C ASP A 170 -27.20 -6.41 9.81
N ASN A 171 -26.14 -5.59 9.87
CA ASN A 171 -24.80 -6.12 10.00
C ASN A 171 -24.34 -6.16 11.47
N GLU A 172 -23.96 -7.34 11.91
CA GLU A 172 -23.43 -7.56 13.26
C GLU A 172 -22.05 -6.88 13.43
N GLN A 173 -21.35 -6.58 12.35
CA GLN A 173 -20.04 -5.96 12.34
C GLN A 173 -20.06 -4.46 12.63
N GLY A 174 -21.23 -3.82 12.59
CA GLY A 174 -21.38 -2.39 12.84
C GLY A 174 -20.69 -1.50 11.78
N LEU A 175 -20.53 -2.02 10.57
CA LEU A 175 -19.98 -1.29 9.43
C LEU A 175 -21.03 -0.32 8.87
N THR A 176 -20.59 0.79 8.34
CA THR A 176 -21.45 1.86 7.81
C THR A 176 -21.24 2.06 6.31
N GLY A 177 -22.19 2.76 5.66
CA GLY A 177 -22.02 3.18 4.28
C GLY A 177 -20.78 4.05 4.06
N ALA A 178 -20.38 4.83 5.07
CA ALA A 178 -19.15 5.62 5.04
C ALA A 178 -17.89 4.72 5.04
N ASP A 179 -17.90 3.62 5.82
CA ASP A 179 -16.80 2.65 5.81
C ASP A 179 -16.66 1.97 4.44
N TYR A 180 -17.78 1.64 3.80
CA TYR A 180 -17.81 1.12 2.42
C TYR A 180 -17.26 2.14 1.44
N ALA A 181 -17.78 3.37 1.48
CA ALA A 181 -17.44 4.46 0.58
C ALA A 181 -15.94 4.77 0.58
N ALA A 182 -15.30 4.72 1.75
CA ALA A 182 -13.87 4.93 1.91
C ALA A 182 -13.00 3.89 1.20
N GLN A 183 -13.55 2.69 0.93
CA GLN A 183 -12.85 1.57 0.29
C GLN A 183 -13.21 1.41 -1.20
N VAL A 184 -14.03 2.30 -1.77
CA VAL A 184 -14.42 2.22 -3.18
C VAL A 184 -13.22 2.40 -4.11
N THR A 185 -13.03 1.44 -5.00
CA THR A 185 -11.93 1.40 -5.98
C THR A 185 -12.42 1.44 -7.42
N SER A 186 -13.67 1.02 -7.65
CA SER A 186 -14.28 0.99 -8.99
C SER A 186 -15.69 1.56 -8.93
N VAL A 187 -16.00 2.38 -9.93
CA VAL A 187 -17.31 3.00 -10.12
C VAL A 187 -17.70 2.91 -11.59
N VAL A 188 -18.88 2.39 -11.84
CA VAL A 188 -19.50 2.37 -13.18
C VAL A 188 -20.81 3.13 -13.12
N VAL A 189 -21.02 4.08 -14.01
CA VAL A 189 -22.26 4.86 -14.12
C VAL A 189 -22.89 4.64 -15.50
N ASN A 190 -24.13 4.18 -15.55
CA ASN A 190 -24.85 3.84 -16.78
C ASN A 190 -24.05 2.88 -17.71
N GLY A 191 -23.31 1.94 -17.12
CA GLY A 191 -22.47 0.98 -17.83
C GLY A 191 -21.09 1.51 -18.27
N GLU A 192 -20.76 2.77 -17.99
CA GLU A 192 -19.48 3.37 -18.34
C GLU A 192 -18.59 3.55 -17.10
N PRO A 193 -17.32 3.06 -17.13
CA PRO A 193 -16.44 3.17 -15.99
C PRO A 193 -15.97 4.61 -15.77
N VAL A 194 -16.11 5.10 -14.55
CA VAL A 194 -15.61 6.41 -14.11
C VAL A 194 -14.12 6.31 -13.79
N LYS A 195 -13.28 6.95 -14.59
CA LYS A 195 -11.83 6.89 -14.44
C LYS A 195 -11.32 8.15 -13.76
N ALA A 196 -11.07 8.06 -12.46
CA ALA A 196 -10.48 9.14 -11.70
C ALA A 196 -9.56 8.59 -10.60
N LYS A 197 -8.47 9.31 -10.33
CA LYS A 197 -7.60 9.00 -9.19
C LYS A 197 -8.29 9.47 -7.92
N GLY A 198 -8.41 8.58 -6.93
CA GLY A 198 -9.10 8.91 -5.68
C GLY A 198 -10.62 9.01 -5.85
N ILE A 199 -11.21 8.16 -6.69
CA ILE A 199 -12.66 8.20 -7.01
C ILE A 199 -13.54 8.17 -5.76
N ALA A 200 -13.15 7.46 -4.70
CA ALA A 200 -13.87 7.43 -3.44
C ALA A 200 -14.08 8.83 -2.86
N SER A 201 -13.03 9.62 -2.73
CA SER A 201 -13.08 10.98 -2.17
C SER A 201 -13.74 12.02 -3.09
N ILE A 202 -13.92 11.71 -4.37
CA ILE A 202 -14.63 12.58 -5.32
C ILE A 202 -16.13 12.27 -5.30
N LEU A 203 -16.46 10.98 -5.28
CA LEU A 203 -17.84 10.51 -5.45
C LEU A 203 -18.63 10.47 -4.15
N PHE A 204 -17.98 10.38 -3.00
CA PHE A 204 -18.65 10.26 -1.72
C PHE A 204 -18.37 11.42 -0.79
N ASN A 205 -19.38 11.81 -0.04
CA ASN A 205 -19.26 12.68 1.13
C ASN A 205 -18.79 11.86 2.34
N GLU A 206 -18.40 12.54 3.43
CA GLU A 206 -17.89 11.92 4.65
C GLU A 206 -18.92 10.98 5.32
N ASP A 207 -20.19 11.18 5.10
CA ASP A 207 -21.30 10.35 5.64
C ASP A 207 -21.63 9.12 4.78
N GLY A 208 -20.89 8.90 3.67
CA GLY A 208 -21.13 7.82 2.72
C GLY A 208 -22.21 8.10 1.69
N SER A 209 -22.79 9.29 1.67
CA SER A 209 -23.71 9.70 0.61
C SER A 209 -22.95 10.00 -0.69
N ILE A 210 -23.62 9.76 -1.82
CA ILE A 210 -23.06 9.98 -3.15
C ILE A 210 -23.18 11.47 -3.49
N ASN A 211 -22.05 12.08 -3.83
CA ASN A 211 -21.97 13.46 -4.28
C ASN A 211 -22.48 13.59 -5.72
N MET A 212 -23.71 14.04 -5.90
CA MET A 212 -24.33 14.21 -7.22
C MET A 212 -23.69 15.35 -8.03
N ASP A 213 -22.92 16.21 -7.41
CA ASP A 213 -22.13 17.27 -8.07
C ASP A 213 -20.67 16.86 -8.32
N ALA A 214 -20.34 15.58 -8.19
CA ALA A 214 -19.00 15.06 -8.41
C ALA A 214 -18.47 15.40 -9.81
N GLU A 215 -17.25 15.93 -9.85
CA GLU A 215 -16.54 16.26 -11.09
C GLU A 215 -15.19 15.50 -11.14
N ILE A 216 -14.85 15.05 -12.33
CA ILE A 216 -13.56 14.40 -12.61
C ILE A 216 -12.77 15.21 -13.64
N GLU A 217 -11.46 15.09 -13.64
CA GLU A 217 -10.60 15.73 -14.62
C GLU A 217 -10.76 15.06 -15.99
N GLY A 218 -11.22 15.82 -16.98
CA GLY A 218 -11.33 15.41 -18.38
C GLY A 218 -10.26 16.06 -19.25
N GLN A 219 -10.24 15.74 -20.54
CA GLN A 219 -9.25 16.28 -21.48
C GLN A 219 -9.35 17.80 -21.68
N ASP A 220 -10.56 18.34 -21.61
CA ASP A 220 -10.85 19.76 -21.89
C ASP A 220 -11.32 20.54 -20.62
N GLY A 221 -11.11 19.98 -19.44
CA GLY A 221 -11.53 20.53 -18.15
C GLY A 221 -12.35 19.53 -17.34
N ASN A 222 -12.90 19.98 -16.20
CA ASN A 222 -13.71 19.11 -15.36
C ASN A 222 -15.02 18.68 -16.04
N VAL A 223 -15.36 17.41 -15.85
CA VAL A 223 -16.58 16.79 -16.37
C VAL A 223 -17.39 16.27 -15.20
N LYS A 224 -18.68 16.57 -15.16
CA LYS A 224 -19.60 16.01 -14.16
C LYS A 224 -19.75 14.51 -14.35
N VAL A 225 -19.71 13.77 -13.26
CA VAL A 225 -19.96 12.32 -13.25
C VAL A 225 -21.44 12.04 -13.53
N PHE A 226 -22.31 12.89 -13.00
CA PHE A 226 -23.76 12.83 -13.17
C PHE A 226 -24.22 14.02 -14.01
N ASP A 227 -24.39 13.82 -15.31
CA ASP A 227 -24.72 14.89 -16.25
C ASP A 227 -26.01 14.58 -17.04
N GLY A 228 -27.02 15.41 -16.84
CA GLY A 228 -28.17 15.53 -17.72
C GLY A 228 -29.28 14.49 -17.62
N SER A 229 -29.26 13.57 -16.67
CA SER A 229 -30.33 12.59 -16.43
C SER A 229 -30.95 12.76 -15.06
N ASP A 230 -32.24 12.39 -14.94
CA ASP A 230 -32.93 12.41 -13.64
C ASP A 230 -32.51 11.23 -12.75
N SER A 231 -31.96 10.16 -13.35
CA SER A 231 -31.48 8.99 -12.62
C SER A 231 -30.34 8.29 -13.36
N TYR A 232 -29.49 7.60 -12.60
CA TYR A 232 -28.31 6.88 -13.10
C TYR A 232 -28.23 5.50 -12.46
N GLU A 233 -27.95 4.48 -13.26
CA GLU A 233 -27.52 3.19 -12.74
C GLU A 233 -26.07 3.30 -12.27
N ILE A 234 -25.77 2.81 -11.07
CA ILE A 234 -24.42 2.84 -10.52
C ILE A 234 -24.02 1.45 -10.02
N GLU A 235 -22.77 1.06 -10.31
CA GLU A 235 -22.14 -0.13 -9.77
C GLU A 235 -20.88 0.30 -9.01
N LEU A 236 -20.70 -0.22 -7.82
CA LEU A 236 -19.57 0.09 -6.95
C LEU A 236 -18.86 -1.20 -6.55
N GLU A 237 -17.52 -1.15 -6.58
CA GLU A 237 -16.67 -2.16 -5.97
C GLU A 237 -15.82 -1.50 -4.90
N ALA A 238 -15.76 -2.09 -3.72
CA ALA A 238 -15.00 -1.62 -2.59
C ALA A 238 -14.13 -2.75 -2.02
N THR A 239 -12.89 -2.42 -1.68
CA THR A 239 -11.92 -3.42 -1.19
C THR A 239 -12.39 -4.00 0.14
N GLY A 240 -12.53 -5.32 0.20
CA GLY A 240 -12.98 -6.04 1.40
C GLY A 240 -14.50 -6.07 1.60
N TYR A 241 -15.27 -5.58 0.65
CA TYR A 241 -16.75 -5.56 0.71
C TYR A 241 -17.38 -6.21 -0.51
N PRO A 242 -18.62 -6.70 -0.39
CA PRO A 242 -19.41 -7.11 -1.55
C PRO A 242 -19.62 -5.94 -2.53
N SER A 243 -19.70 -6.22 -3.81
CA SER A 243 -20.07 -5.22 -4.82
C SER A 243 -21.56 -4.84 -4.66
N VAL A 244 -21.90 -3.61 -5.03
CA VAL A 244 -23.27 -3.12 -4.98
C VAL A 244 -23.67 -2.45 -6.30
N LYS A 245 -24.91 -2.68 -6.69
CA LYS A 245 -25.57 -2.01 -7.81
C LYS A 245 -26.85 -1.34 -7.34
N GLY A 246 -27.13 -0.17 -7.88
CA GLY A 246 -28.34 0.55 -7.54
C GLY A 246 -28.61 1.72 -8.46
N THR A 247 -29.58 2.53 -8.09
CA THR A 247 -29.96 3.73 -8.83
C THR A 247 -29.79 4.95 -7.93
N VAL A 248 -29.18 6.00 -8.46
CA VAL A 248 -29.11 7.32 -7.84
C VAL A 248 -29.92 8.32 -8.65
N THR A 249 -30.51 9.31 -7.98
CA THR A 249 -31.37 10.31 -8.61
C THR A 249 -30.82 11.69 -8.44
N ALA A 250 -30.84 12.50 -9.50
CA ALA A 250 -30.57 13.93 -9.39
C ALA A 250 -31.63 14.60 -8.49
N GLN A 251 -31.19 15.47 -7.58
CA GLN A 251 -32.07 16.22 -6.70
C GLN A 251 -32.38 17.58 -7.30
#